data_e9fd6e094a14c840cd600ded9590f955
#
_entry.id   e9fd6e094a14c840cd600ded9590f955
#
_cell.length_a   1.000
_cell.length_b   1.000
_cell.length_c   1.000
_cell.angle_alpha   90.00
_cell.angle_beta   90.00
_cell.angle_gamma   90.00
#
_symmetry.space_group_name_H-M   'P 1'
#
loop_
_entity.id
_entity.type
_entity.pdbx_description
1 polymer ?
#
loop_
_entity_poly.entity_id
_entity_poly.type
_entity_poly.pdbx_seq_one_letter_code
_entity_poly.pdbx_strand_id
1 'polypeptide(L)'
;FNSQSVLKIKYKQSKMPFNAMNFAQDLAVGGTAAAISKTLVAPIERVKLLLQVQAVSKQIAVEDQYKGIVDCFVRIPKEQGFASFWRGNLANVIRYFPTQALNFAFKDTYKQLFLAGVDKKTQFGRYFLGNLASGGAAGATGLCFVYPLDFARTRLAADVGSGKQREFSGLGNCIVTIAKRDGLRGLYQGFGVSIQGIIVYRAAYFGTYDTVKGMLPDPKNTPIVVSWAIAQVVTTGAGILSYPFDTVRRRLMMQSGRAKEDMPYKGTLDCWRKIKQQEGGKAFFKGAFSNILRGTGGALVLVLYDELKSLFFGYQFK
;
A
#
# COMPACT_ATOMS: atom_id res chain seq x y z
N PHE A 1 -35.14 -29.23 -19.08
CA PHE A 1 -34.32 -29.00 -17.88
C PHE A 1 -34.29 -27.50 -17.64
N ASN A 2 -34.87 -27.07 -16.53
CA ASN A 2 -35.32 -25.71 -16.25
C ASN A 2 -34.13 -24.84 -15.82
N SER A 3 -33.73 -23.86 -16.63
CA SER A 3 -32.60 -22.94 -16.37
C SER A 3 -32.72 -22.12 -15.07
N GLN A 4 -33.93 -21.97 -14.55
CA GLN A 4 -34.20 -21.29 -13.28
C GLN A 4 -33.80 -22.12 -12.06
N SER A 5 -33.81 -23.46 -12.12
CA SER A 5 -33.35 -24.30 -11.00
C SER A 5 -31.83 -24.31 -10.85
N VAL A 6 -31.09 -24.25 -11.97
CA VAL A 6 -29.63 -24.18 -11.97
C VAL A 6 -29.13 -22.82 -11.44
N LEU A 7 -29.83 -21.73 -11.74
CA LEU A 7 -29.55 -20.42 -11.20
C LEU A 7 -29.81 -20.31 -9.66
N LYS A 8 -30.91 -20.94 -9.21
CA LYS A 8 -31.22 -21.02 -7.75
C LYS A 8 -30.22 -21.88 -6.98
N ILE A 9 -29.70 -22.97 -7.55
CA ILE A 9 -28.68 -23.80 -6.89
C ILE A 9 -27.33 -23.11 -6.84
N LYS A 10 -26.90 -22.36 -7.88
CA LYS A 10 -25.67 -21.55 -7.85
C LYS A 10 -25.75 -20.36 -6.89
N TYR A 11 -26.94 -19.81 -6.68
CA TYR A 11 -27.13 -18.69 -5.74
C TYR A 11 -27.13 -19.14 -4.27
N LYS A 12 -27.38 -20.44 -3.99
CA LYS A 12 -27.44 -20.98 -2.63
C LYS A 12 -26.07 -21.38 -2.06
N GLN A 13 -25.03 -21.45 -2.88
CA GLN A 13 -23.69 -21.91 -2.48
C GLN A 13 -22.72 -20.82 -1.98
N SER A 14 -23.13 -19.55 -1.89
CA SER A 14 -22.20 -18.47 -1.48
C SER A 14 -22.66 -17.61 -0.31
N LYS A 15 -23.64 -18.03 0.47
CA LYS A 15 -23.98 -17.35 1.73
C LYS A 15 -23.64 -18.25 2.92
N MET A 16 -22.35 -18.36 3.27
CA MET A 16 -22.06 -18.53 4.69
C MET A 16 -22.62 -17.31 5.40
N PRO A 17 -23.50 -17.47 6.42
CA PRO A 17 -24.05 -16.33 7.13
C PRO A 17 -22.88 -15.52 7.69
N PHE A 18 -22.89 -14.21 7.46
CA PHE A 18 -21.91 -13.28 8.02
C PHE A 18 -21.95 -13.43 9.54
N ASN A 19 -20.92 -14.01 10.12
CA ASN A 19 -20.76 -14.07 11.56
C ASN A 19 -19.99 -12.83 12.03
N ALA A 20 -20.75 -11.83 12.50
CA ALA A 20 -20.18 -10.57 12.98
C ALA A 20 -19.16 -10.77 14.10
N MET A 21 -19.34 -11.80 14.95
CA MET A 21 -18.42 -12.10 16.04
C MET A 21 -17.07 -12.62 15.50
N ASN A 22 -17.10 -13.58 14.57
CA ASN A 22 -15.89 -14.10 13.95
C ASN A 22 -15.16 -12.99 13.18
N PHE A 23 -15.88 -12.15 12.44
CA PHE A 23 -15.30 -10.99 11.76
C PHE A 23 -14.65 -10.00 12.74
N ALA A 24 -15.30 -9.69 13.86
CA ALA A 24 -14.74 -8.82 14.89
C ALA A 24 -13.49 -9.42 15.55
N GLN A 25 -13.48 -10.72 15.81
CA GLN A 25 -12.31 -11.42 16.33
C GLN A 25 -11.15 -11.42 15.34
N ASP A 26 -11.40 -11.74 14.07
CA ASP A 26 -10.38 -11.72 13.01
C ASP A 26 -9.82 -10.30 12.80
N LEU A 27 -10.70 -9.29 12.87
CA LEU A 27 -10.29 -7.89 12.77
C LEU A 27 -9.44 -7.45 13.96
N ALA A 28 -9.78 -7.89 15.17
CA ALA A 28 -9.01 -7.57 16.39
C ALA A 28 -7.65 -8.25 16.38
N VAL A 29 -7.61 -9.57 16.14
CA VAL A 29 -6.35 -10.35 16.12
C VAL A 29 -5.47 -9.91 14.96
N GLY A 30 -6.02 -9.84 13.74
CA GLY A 30 -5.31 -9.37 12.56
C GLY A 30 -4.87 -7.91 12.68
N GLY A 31 -5.69 -7.06 13.29
CA GLY A 31 -5.39 -5.67 13.59
C GLY A 31 -4.21 -5.51 14.55
N THR A 32 -4.17 -6.30 15.61
CA THR A 32 -3.06 -6.29 16.56
C THR A 32 -1.76 -6.76 15.92
N ALA A 33 -1.79 -7.89 15.19
CA ALA A 33 -0.63 -8.38 14.45
C ALA A 33 -0.12 -7.36 13.41
N ALA A 34 -1.04 -6.73 12.67
CA ALA A 34 -0.69 -5.68 11.72
C ALA A 34 -0.12 -4.44 12.39
N ALA A 35 -0.64 -4.04 13.55
CA ALA A 35 -0.13 -2.90 14.31
C ALA A 35 1.31 -3.14 14.77
N ILE A 36 1.61 -4.33 15.32
CA ILE A 36 2.96 -4.73 15.74
C ILE A 36 3.89 -4.74 14.52
N SER A 37 3.53 -5.44 13.45
CA SER A 37 4.34 -5.53 12.23
C SER A 37 4.63 -4.15 11.63
N LYS A 38 3.61 -3.29 11.51
CA LYS A 38 3.77 -1.92 10.98
C LYS A 38 4.64 -1.05 11.87
N THR A 39 4.55 -1.20 13.18
CA THR A 39 5.36 -0.44 14.13
C THR A 39 6.82 -0.86 14.07
N LEU A 40 7.11 -2.14 13.92
CA LEU A 40 8.48 -2.64 13.77
C LEU A 40 9.13 -2.20 12.45
N VAL A 41 8.39 -2.16 11.34
CA VAL A 41 8.92 -1.75 10.04
C VAL A 41 8.79 -0.24 9.77
N ALA A 42 8.18 0.53 10.67
CA ALA A 42 7.97 1.97 10.51
C ALA A 42 9.25 2.76 10.21
N PRO A 43 10.42 2.49 10.84
CA PRO A 43 11.67 3.16 10.51
C PRO A 43 12.04 3.04 9.03
N ILE A 44 11.94 1.82 8.47
CA ILE A 44 12.24 1.55 7.06
C ILE A 44 11.24 2.25 6.14
N GLU A 45 9.95 2.25 6.53
CA GLU A 45 8.91 2.96 5.78
C GLU A 45 9.13 4.47 5.75
N ARG A 46 9.55 5.08 6.86
CA ARG A 46 9.86 6.49 6.91
C ARG A 46 11.07 6.87 6.06
N VAL A 47 12.16 6.09 6.15
CA VAL A 47 13.36 6.27 5.31
C VAL A 47 13.00 6.21 3.83
N LYS A 48 12.23 5.18 3.42
CA LYS A 48 11.72 5.08 2.04
C LYS A 48 11.01 6.36 1.61
N LEU A 49 10.10 6.84 2.44
CA LEU A 49 9.27 7.99 2.12
C LEU A 49 10.09 9.27 2.00
N LEU A 50 11.01 9.53 2.93
CA LEU A 50 11.89 10.69 2.87
C LEU A 50 12.73 10.69 1.59
N LEU A 51 13.34 9.57 1.22
CA LEU A 51 14.12 9.44 -0.01
C LEU A 51 13.29 9.70 -1.29
N GLN A 52 11.99 9.36 -1.27
CA GLN A 52 11.10 9.62 -2.40
C GLN A 52 10.73 11.09 -2.56
N VAL A 53 10.52 11.80 -1.44
CA VAL A 53 9.89 13.13 -1.45
C VAL A 53 10.85 14.27 -1.12
N GLN A 54 12.08 14.02 -0.67
CA GLN A 54 13.01 15.06 -0.25
C GLN A 54 13.26 16.15 -1.31
N ALA A 55 13.29 15.78 -2.59
CA ALA A 55 13.50 16.74 -3.68
C ALA A 55 12.38 17.79 -3.82
N VAL A 56 11.21 17.54 -3.22
CA VAL A 56 10.07 18.47 -3.22
C VAL A 56 9.69 18.92 -1.82
N SER A 57 10.51 18.60 -0.81
CA SER A 57 10.31 19.08 0.55
C SER A 57 10.65 20.57 0.65
N LYS A 58 9.84 21.34 1.39
CA LYS A 58 10.17 22.72 1.75
C LYS A 58 11.13 22.81 2.96
N GLN A 59 11.27 21.71 3.68
CA GLN A 59 12.04 21.62 4.93
C GLN A 59 13.46 21.09 4.72
N ILE A 60 13.77 20.56 3.53
CA ILE A 60 15.08 19.96 3.21
C ILE A 60 15.68 20.76 2.07
N ALA A 61 16.77 21.47 2.34
CA ALA A 61 17.54 22.14 1.30
C ALA A 61 18.20 21.12 0.35
N VAL A 62 18.58 21.55 -0.84
CA VAL A 62 19.18 20.65 -1.85
C VAL A 62 20.48 20.03 -1.33
N GLU A 63 21.27 20.84 -0.60
CA GLU A 63 22.54 20.43 -0.01
C GLU A 63 22.36 19.44 1.14
N ASP A 64 21.21 19.53 1.86
CA ASP A 64 20.90 18.71 3.02
C ASP A 64 20.15 17.41 2.68
N GLN A 65 19.94 17.12 1.40
CA GLN A 65 19.27 15.90 1.00
C GLN A 65 20.02 14.65 1.45
N TYR A 66 19.28 13.65 1.90
CA TYR A 66 19.84 12.36 2.31
C TYR A 66 20.44 11.64 1.11
N LYS A 67 21.68 11.19 1.24
CA LYS A 67 22.44 10.50 0.18
C LYS A 67 21.98 9.04 -0.02
N GLY A 68 21.30 8.45 0.96
CA GLY A 68 20.79 7.08 0.88
C GLY A 68 20.24 6.58 2.19
N ILE A 69 19.97 5.28 2.25
CA ILE A 69 19.33 4.63 3.41
C ILE A 69 20.19 4.76 4.67
N VAL A 70 21.49 4.47 4.57
CA VAL A 70 22.41 4.52 5.69
C VAL A 70 22.51 5.94 6.25
N ASP A 71 22.63 6.94 5.38
CA ASP A 71 22.66 8.34 5.78
C ASP A 71 21.39 8.75 6.53
N CYS A 72 20.21 8.31 6.07
CA CYS A 72 18.96 8.50 6.79
C CYS A 72 18.99 7.91 8.20
N PHE A 73 19.44 6.65 8.34
CA PHE A 73 19.48 5.99 9.65
C PHE A 73 20.45 6.65 10.63
N VAL A 74 21.52 7.27 10.14
CA VAL A 74 22.51 7.98 10.97
C VAL A 74 22.03 9.39 11.32
N ARG A 75 21.48 10.15 10.35
CA ARG A 75 21.13 11.56 10.52
C ARG A 75 19.80 11.78 11.21
N ILE A 76 18.76 11.01 10.89
CA ILE A 76 17.42 11.18 11.46
C ILE A 76 17.43 11.15 13.00
N PRO A 77 18.07 10.18 13.69
CA PRO A 77 18.12 10.19 15.14
C PRO A 77 18.84 11.40 15.73
N LYS A 78 19.89 11.89 15.05
CA LYS A 78 20.68 13.02 15.49
C LYS A 78 19.94 14.36 15.31
N GLU A 79 19.27 14.53 14.18
CA GLU A 79 18.61 15.79 13.80
C GLU A 79 17.20 15.91 14.41
N GLN A 80 16.48 14.80 14.56
CA GLN A 80 15.06 14.81 14.89
C GLN A 80 14.70 13.95 16.11
N GLY A 81 15.67 13.24 16.68
CA GLY A 81 15.49 12.26 17.76
C GLY A 81 15.00 10.88 17.28
N PHE A 82 15.32 9.84 18.04
CA PHE A 82 15.05 8.44 17.68
C PHE A 82 13.56 8.15 17.46
N ALA A 83 12.67 8.68 18.31
CA ALA A 83 11.23 8.49 18.20
C ALA A 83 10.62 9.03 16.88
N SER A 84 11.37 9.89 16.18
CA SER A 84 10.93 10.45 14.91
C SER A 84 10.70 9.37 13.83
N PHE A 85 11.37 8.23 13.90
CA PHE A 85 11.16 7.13 12.96
C PHE A 85 9.70 6.64 12.90
N TRP A 86 8.91 6.87 13.92
CA TRP A 86 7.49 6.47 13.98
C TRP A 86 6.51 7.58 13.60
N ARG A 87 7.00 8.74 13.08
CA ARG A 87 6.11 9.79 12.58
C ARG A 87 5.22 9.25 11.46
N GLY A 88 3.90 9.44 11.61
CA GLY A 88 2.90 8.93 10.68
C GLY A 88 2.52 7.45 10.87
N ASN A 89 3.17 6.71 11.78
CA ASN A 89 2.85 5.30 12.00
C ASN A 89 1.43 5.09 12.56
N LEU A 90 0.96 5.98 13.44
CA LEU A 90 -0.41 5.91 13.97
C LEU A 90 -1.46 5.93 12.84
N ALA A 91 -1.30 6.82 11.86
CA ALA A 91 -2.17 6.86 10.68
C ALA A 91 -2.14 5.55 9.88
N ASN A 92 -0.95 4.92 9.81
CA ASN A 92 -0.76 3.64 9.14
C ASN A 92 -1.45 2.47 9.84
N VAL A 93 -1.45 2.48 11.18
CA VAL A 93 -2.14 1.48 12.00
C VAL A 93 -3.66 1.67 11.91
N ILE A 94 -4.15 2.91 12.13
CA ILE A 94 -5.59 3.22 12.08
C ILE A 94 -6.17 2.86 10.70
N ARG A 95 -5.45 3.14 9.62
CA ARG A 95 -5.87 2.85 8.25
C ARG A 95 -6.12 1.35 8.00
N TYR A 96 -5.51 0.47 8.76
CA TYR A 96 -5.70 -0.98 8.60
C TYR A 96 -7.15 -1.40 8.75
N PHE A 97 -7.82 -0.93 9.78
CA PHE A 97 -9.20 -1.32 10.11
C PHE A 97 -10.22 -0.96 9.01
N PRO A 98 -10.32 0.31 8.56
CA PRO A 98 -11.20 0.64 7.45
C PRO A 98 -10.85 -0.12 6.16
N THR A 99 -9.55 -0.30 5.88
CA THR A 99 -9.11 -1.03 4.69
C THR A 99 -9.59 -2.47 4.70
N GLN A 100 -9.49 -3.17 5.84
CA GLN A 100 -9.95 -4.56 5.94
C GLN A 100 -11.47 -4.67 5.87
N ALA A 101 -12.21 -3.77 6.54
CA ALA A 101 -13.66 -3.73 6.46
C ALA A 101 -14.16 -3.51 5.03
N LEU A 102 -13.58 -2.54 4.30
CA LEU A 102 -13.92 -2.25 2.91
C LEU A 102 -13.52 -3.40 1.96
N ASN A 103 -12.36 -4.01 2.18
CA ASN A 103 -11.95 -5.18 1.40
C ASN A 103 -12.94 -6.33 1.59
N PHE A 104 -13.37 -6.59 2.82
CA PHE A 104 -14.37 -7.60 3.11
C PHE A 104 -15.70 -7.30 2.42
N ALA A 105 -16.18 -6.05 2.50
CA ALA A 105 -17.45 -5.65 1.91
C ALA A 105 -17.47 -5.70 0.38
N PHE A 106 -16.39 -5.28 -0.27
CA PHE A 106 -16.40 -5.04 -1.72
C PHE A 106 -15.69 -6.10 -2.57
N LYS A 107 -14.71 -6.83 -2.01
CA LYS A 107 -13.89 -7.78 -2.78
C LYS A 107 -14.72 -8.86 -3.46
N ASP A 108 -15.61 -9.50 -2.72
CA ASP A 108 -16.42 -10.60 -3.24
C ASP A 108 -17.52 -10.11 -4.17
N THR A 109 -18.11 -8.94 -3.89
CA THR A 109 -19.10 -8.29 -4.75
C THR A 109 -18.52 -7.99 -6.14
N TYR A 110 -17.36 -7.34 -6.19
CA TYR A 110 -16.69 -7.05 -7.47
C TYR A 110 -16.19 -8.31 -8.16
N LYS A 111 -15.74 -9.31 -7.41
CA LYS A 111 -15.33 -10.58 -7.99
C LYS A 111 -16.50 -11.32 -8.65
N GLN A 112 -17.67 -11.32 -8.01
CA GLN A 112 -18.88 -11.86 -8.60
C GLN A 112 -19.31 -11.08 -9.85
N LEU A 113 -19.27 -9.73 -9.79
CA LEU A 113 -19.67 -8.88 -10.91
C LEU A 113 -18.81 -9.12 -12.18
N PHE A 114 -17.49 -9.20 -12.02
CA PHE A 114 -16.56 -9.27 -13.16
C PHE A 114 -16.18 -10.69 -13.59
N LEU A 115 -16.38 -11.70 -12.72
CA LEU A 115 -15.99 -13.09 -12.99
C LEU A 115 -17.17 -14.06 -13.05
N ALA A 116 -18.41 -13.57 -12.98
CA ALA A 116 -19.58 -14.43 -13.12
C ALA A 116 -19.57 -15.17 -14.47
N GLY A 117 -19.63 -16.50 -14.42
CA GLY A 117 -19.67 -17.36 -15.62
C GLY A 117 -18.36 -17.45 -16.41
N VAL A 118 -17.24 -16.94 -15.87
CA VAL A 118 -15.93 -17.02 -16.54
C VAL A 118 -15.18 -18.27 -16.06
N ASP A 119 -14.81 -19.15 -17.00
CA ASP A 119 -13.96 -20.30 -16.70
C ASP A 119 -12.49 -19.95 -16.92
N LYS A 120 -11.67 -20.18 -15.86
CA LYS A 120 -10.23 -19.92 -15.88
C LYS A 120 -9.49 -20.73 -16.96
N LYS A 121 -9.93 -21.98 -17.24
CA LYS A 121 -9.23 -22.87 -18.17
C LYS A 121 -9.48 -22.53 -19.63
N THR A 122 -10.73 -22.20 -19.98
CA THR A 122 -11.15 -21.95 -21.35
C THR A 122 -11.11 -20.50 -21.76
N GLN A 123 -11.21 -19.56 -20.79
CA GLN A 123 -11.32 -18.12 -21.04
C GLN A 123 -10.25 -17.34 -20.25
N PHE A 124 -8.99 -17.73 -20.31
CA PHE A 124 -7.91 -17.16 -19.51
C PHE A 124 -7.80 -15.63 -19.64
N GLY A 125 -7.86 -15.08 -20.85
CA GLY A 125 -7.79 -13.63 -21.05
C GLY A 125 -8.93 -12.88 -20.38
N ARG A 126 -10.17 -13.39 -20.46
CA ARG A 126 -11.34 -12.81 -19.79
C ARG A 126 -11.25 -12.97 -18.28
N TYR A 127 -10.76 -14.09 -17.80
CA TYR A 127 -10.51 -14.33 -16.39
C TYR A 127 -9.44 -13.36 -15.84
N PHE A 128 -8.34 -13.16 -16.57
CA PHE A 128 -7.28 -12.23 -16.20
C PHE A 128 -7.80 -10.78 -16.11
N LEU A 129 -8.48 -10.30 -17.15
CA LEU A 129 -9.08 -8.96 -17.17
C LEU A 129 -10.14 -8.78 -16.07
N GLY A 130 -10.98 -9.80 -15.84
CA GLY A 130 -11.98 -9.79 -14.78
C GLY A 130 -11.37 -9.71 -13.37
N ASN A 131 -10.28 -10.44 -13.10
CA ASN A 131 -9.52 -10.31 -11.85
C ASN A 131 -8.88 -8.93 -11.69
N LEU A 132 -8.30 -8.39 -12.76
CA LEU A 132 -7.71 -7.06 -12.77
C LEU A 132 -8.77 -5.99 -12.49
N ALA A 133 -9.92 -6.07 -13.18
CA ALA A 133 -11.04 -5.14 -13.01
C ALA A 133 -11.64 -5.25 -11.60
N SER A 134 -11.92 -6.46 -11.11
CA SER A 134 -12.48 -6.65 -9.77
C SER A 134 -11.55 -6.16 -8.67
N GLY A 135 -10.28 -6.50 -8.79
CA GLY A 135 -9.26 -6.06 -7.82
C GLY A 135 -8.98 -4.56 -7.91
N GLY A 136 -8.96 -3.99 -9.11
CA GLY A 136 -8.82 -2.55 -9.33
C GLY A 136 -10.00 -1.78 -8.76
N ALA A 137 -11.22 -2.21 -9.05
CA ALA A 137 -12.45 -1.60 -8.53
C ALA A 137 -12.53 -1.67 -6.99
N ALA A 138 -12.26 -2.84 -6.39
CA ALA A 138 -12.23 -2.98 -4.93
C ALA A 138 -11.17 -2.08 -4.30
N GLY A 139 -9.96 -2.03 -4.89
CA GLY A 139 -8.88 -1.16 -4.43
C GLY A 139 -9.20 0.32 -4.56
N ALA A 140 -9.78 0.75 -5.69
CA ALA A 140 -10.18 2.14 -5.93
C ALA A 140 -11.29 2.58 -4.97
N THR A 141 -12.32 1.74 -4.78
CA THR A 141 -13.40 2.00 -3.83
C THR A 141 -12.86 2.11 -2.41
N GLY A 142 -11.99 1.17 -1.98
CA GLY A 142 -11.31 1.24 -0.68
C GLY A 142 -10.51 2.52 -0.52
N LEU A 143 -9.77 2.94 -1.56
CA LEU A 143 -9.01 4.19 -1.54
C LEU A 143 -9.89 5.43 -1.40
N CYS A 144 -11.09 5.47 -1.99
CA CYS A 144 -11.99 6.61 -1.83
C CYS A 144 -12.23 6.95 -0.36
N PHE A 145 -12.29 5.95 0.51
CA PHE A 145 -12.54 6.15 1.94
C PHE A 145 -11.26 6.35 2.75
N VAL A 146 -10.20 5.60 2.45
CA VAL A 146 -8.98 5.61 3.28
C VAL A 146 -7.91 6.60 2.80
N TYR A 147 -8.11 7.24 1.65
CA TYR A 147 -7.11 8.13 1.06
C TYR A 147 -6.70 9.31 1.94
N PRO A 148 -7.61 9.99 2.66
CA PRO A 148 -7.23 11.05 3.59
C PRO A 148 -6.26 10.58 4.69
N LEU A 149 -6.40 9.35 5.18
CA LEU A 149 -5.47 8.76 6.15
C LEU A 149 -4.11 8.44 5.52
N ASP A 150 -4.11 7.98 4.28
CA ASP A 150 -2.89 7.68 3.53
C ASP A 150 -2.12 8.96 3.16
N PHE A 151 -2.86 10.01 2.81
CA PHE A 151 -2.35 11.35 2.61
C PHE A 151 -1.68 11.89 3.88
N ALA A 152 -2.42 11.90 5.00
CA ALA A 152 -1.90 12.42 6.28
C ALA A 152 -0.69 11.62 6.78
N ARG A 153 -0.69 10.28 6.63
CA ARG A 153 0.47 9.43 6.90
C ARG A 153 1.71 9.91 6.11
N THR A 154 1.55 10.17 4.81
CA THR A 154 2.65 10.60 3.96
C THR A 154 3.20 11.95 4.39
N ARG A 155 2.33 12.92 4.67
CA ARG A 155 2.73 14.26 5.13
C ARG A 155 3.42 14.23 6.49
N LEU A 156 2.88 13.49 7.46
CA LEU A 156 3.47 13.36 8.79
C LEU A 156 4.84 12.65 8.76
N ALA A 157 4.96 11.59 7.95
CA ALA A 157 6.23 10.87 7.83
C ALA A 157 7.30 11.68 7.06
N ALA A 158 6.89 12.58 6.15
CA ALA A 158 7.77 13.47 5.41
C ALA A 158 8.21 14.70 6.22
N ASP A 159 7.52 15.02 7.31
CA ASP A 159 7.84 16.15 8.18
C ASP A 159 9.16 15.91 8.94
N VAL A 160 10.19 16.69 8.62
CA VAL A 160 11.52 16.64 9.28
C VAL A 160 11.70 17.71 10.34
N GLY A 161 10.74 18.62 10.51
CA GLY A 161 10.78 19.66 11.53
C GLY A 161 10.94 19.10 12.95
N SER A 162 11.61 19.85 13.83
CA SER A 162 11.76 19.52 15.23
C SER A 162 11.03 20.54 16.11
N GLY A 163 10.37 20.08 17.17
CA GLY A 163 9.64 20.95 18.08
C GLY A 163 8.60 21.82 17.38
N LYS A 164 8.73 23.15 17.53
CA LYS A 164 7.83 24.16 16.93
C LYS A 164 7.94 24.29 15.40
N GLN A 165 8.99 23.74 14.78
CA GLN A 165 9.18 23.78 13.34
C GLN A 165 8.44 22.66 12.59
N ARG A 166 7.69 21.82 13.30
CA ARG A 166 6.87 20.79 12.68
C ARG A 166 5.72 21.41 11.88
N GLU A 167 5.49 20.89 10.67
CA GLU A 167 4.38 21.33 9.82
C GLU A 167 3.02 20.99 10.43
N PHE A 168 2.92 19.81 11.07
CA PHE A 168 1.69 19.32 11.71
C PHE A 168 1.96 18.74 13.09
N SER A 169 1.09 19.05 14.04
CA SER A 169 1.17 18.49 15.40
C SER A 169 0.72 17.04 15.50
N GLY A 170 -0.09 16.55 14.54
CA GLY A 170 -0.59 15.18 14.52
C GLY A 170 -1.57 14.90 13.39
N LEU A 171 -2.16 13.70 13.39
CA LEU A 171 -3.05 13.21 12.35
C LEU A 171 -4.26 14.11 12.12
N GLY A 172 -5.02 14.42 13.18
CA GLY A 172 -6.21 15.27 13.09
C GLY A 172 -5.87 16.68 12.62
N ASN A 173 -4.80 17.26 13.16
CA ASN A 173 -4.32 18.57 12.75
C ASN A 173 -3.95 18.62 11.26
N CYS A 174 -3.23 17.61 10.75
CA CYS A 174 -2.87 17.50 9.34
C CYS A 174 -4.11 17.50 8.43
N ILE A 175 -5.09 16.64 8.73
CA ILE A 175 -6.31 16.52 7.93
C ILE A 175 -7.11 17.83 7.95
N VAL A 176 -7.35 18.40 9.13
CA VAL A 176 -8.15 19.62 9.29
C VAL A 176 -7.47 20.82 8.63
N THR A 177 -6.15 20.98 8.81
CA THR A 177 -5.39 22.11 8.24
C THR A 177 -5.45 22.07 6.71
N ILE A 178 -5.21 20.91 6.10
CA ILE A 178 -5.27 20.77 4.64
C ILE A 178 -6.69 20.91 4.12
N ALA A 179 -7.69 20.33 4.81
CA ALA A 179 -9.09 20.47 4.41
C ALA A 179 -9.58 21.93 4.46
N LYS A 180 -9.13 22.72 5.43
CA LYS A 180 -9.45 24.15 5.52
C LYS A 180 -8.74 24.97 4.44
N ARG A 181 -7.52 24.61 4.06
CA ARG A 181 -6.67 25.37 3.14
C ARG A 181 -6.98 25.07 1.67
N ASP A 182 -7.09 23.81 1.30
CA ASP A 182 -7.22 23.33 -0.09
C ASP A 182 -8.56 22.63 -0.34
N GLY A 183 -9.44 22.55 0.64
CA GLY A 183 -10.66 21.77 0.59
C GLY A 183 -10.40 20.26 0.54
N LEU A 184 -11.44 19.50 0.22
CA LEU A 184 -11.33 18.05 0.09
C LEU A 184 -10.37 17.64 -1.04
N ARG A 185 -10.26 18.45 -2.11
CA ARG A 185 -9.31 18.18 -3.21
C ARG A 185 -7.87 18.09 -2.75
N GLY A 186 -7.48 18.89 -1.75
CA GLY A 186 -6.14 18.84 -1.16
C GLY A 186 -5.80 17.49 -0.56
N LEU A 187 -6.76 16.84 0.11
CA LEU A 187 -6.58 15.52 0.72
C LEU A 187 -6.52 14.39 -0.32
N TYR A 188 -7.01 14.62 -1.55
CA TYR A 188 -7.03 13.63 -2.63
C TYR A 188 -5.97 13.90 -3.71
N GLN A 189 -4.96 14.71 -3.42
CA GLN A 189 -3.82 14.91 -4.33
C GLN A 189 -3.10 13.59 -4.63
N GLY A 190 -2.91 13.28 -5.92
CA GLY A 190 -2.30 12.03 -6.36
C GLY A 190 -3.22 10.80 -6.38
N PHE A 191 -4.52 10.96 -6.13
CA PHE A 191 -5.49 9.86 -6.11
C PHE A 191 -5.55 9.09 -7.44
N GLY A 192 -5.63 9.79 -8.58
CA GLY A 192 -5.69 9.16 -9.90
C GLY A 192 -4.44 8.30 -10.19
N VAL A 193 -3.25 8.81 -9.85
CA VAL A 193 -2.00 8.04 -9.99
C VAL A 193 -1.98 6.83 -9.08
N SER A 194 -2.59 6.93 -7.90
CA SER A 194 -2.69 5.80 -6.97
C SER A 194 -3.50 4.65 -7.56
N ILE A 195 -4.61 4.95 -8.24
CA ILE A 195 -5.43 3.93 -8.93
C ILE A 195 -4.62 3.29 -10.05
N GLN A 196 -3.94 4.10 -10.88
CA GLN A 196 -3.08 3.59 -11.95
C GLN A 196 -1.99 2.65 -11.38
N GLY A 197 -1.33 3.06 -10.29
CA GLY A 197 -0.33 2.23 -9.61
C GLY A 197 -0.88 0.90 -9.10
N ILE A 198 -2.10 0.89 -8.56
CA ILE A 198 -2.78 -0.35 -8.13
C ILE A 198 -3.05 -1.27 -9.33
N ILE A 199 -3.54 -0.73 -10.44
CA ILE A 199 -3.82 -1.52 -11.65
C ILE A 199 -2.53 -2.13 -12.19
N VAL A 200 -1.46 -1.35 -12.32
CA VAL A 200 -0.14 -1.82 -12.79
C VAL A 200 0.42 -2.90 -11.85
N TYR A 201 0.37 -2.67 -10.53
CA TYR A 201 0.83 -3.65 -9.55
C TYR A 201 0.07 -4.97 -9.67
N ARG A 202 -1.28 -4.92 -9.77
CA ARG A 202 -2.11 -6.12 -9.88
C ARG A 202 -1.90 -6.85 -11.20
N ALA A 203 -1.79 -6.13 -12.30
CA ALA A 203 -1.50 -6.71 -13.61
C ALA A 203 -0.15 -7.45 -13.60
N ALA A 204 0.89 -6.82 -13.08
CA ALA A 204 2.20 -7.41 -12.94
C ALA A 204 2.19 -8.63 -12.00
N TYR A 205 1.53 -8.50 -10.84
CA TYR A 205 1.46 -9.58 -9.86
C TYR A 205 0.74 -10.82 -10.42
N PHE A 206 -0.49 -10.65 -10.93
CA PHE A 206 -1.27 -11.78 -11.45
C PHE A 206 -0.64 -12.38 -12.70
N GLY A 207 -0.15 -11.55 -13.64
CA GLY A 207 0.51 -12.02 -14.85
C GLY A 207 1.75 -12.86 -14.54
N THR A 208 2.60 -12.38 -13.63
CA THR A 208 3.83 -13.08 -13.27
C THR A 208 3.54 -14.31 -12.39
N TYR A 209 2.67 -14.18 -11.38
CA TYR A 209 2.38 -15.27 -10.45
C TYR A 209 1.72 -16.48 -11.14
N ASP A 210 0.69 -16.24 -11.96
CA ASP A 210 0.03 -17.32 -12.68
C ASP A 210 0.96 -18.00 -13.71
N THR A 211 1.84 -17.21 -14.36
CA THR A 211 2.86 -17.72 -15.28
C THR A 211 3.87 -18.62 -14.56
N VAL A 212 4.49 -18.11 -13.50
CA VAL A 212 5.50 -18.86 -12.74
C VAL A 212 4.89 -20.11 -12.11
N LYS A 213 3.68 -20.01 -11.56
CA LYS A 213 2.98 -21.17 -10.99
C LYS A 213 2.61 -22.22 -12.03
N GLY A 214 2.28 -21.77 -13.27
CA GLY A 214 2.00 -22.69 -14.40
C GLY A 214 3.24 -23.42 -14.93
N MET A 215 4.45 -22.89 -14.69
CA MET A 215 5.72 -23.53 -15.08
C MET A 215 6.21 -24.56 -14.07
N LEU A 216 5.58 -24.67 -12.89
CA LEU A 216 5.95 -25.69 -11.90
C LEU A 216 5.46 -27.06 -12.31
N PRO A 217 6.26 -28.13 -12.14
CA PRO A 217 5.90 -29.52 -12.48
C PRO A 217 4.65 -29.99 -11.71
N ASP A 218 4.53 -29.64 -10.43
CA ASP A 218 3.35 -29.91 -9.60
C ASP A 218 2.92 -28.68 -8.80
N PRO A 219 2.03 -27.83 -9.39
CA PRO A 219 1.58 -26.59 -8.73
C PRO A 219 0.78 -26.80 -7.44
N LYS A 220 0.23 -28.02 -7.23
CA LYS A 220 -0.60 -28.32 -6.04
C LYS A 220 0.23 -28.76 -4.84
N ASN A 221 1.33 -29.48 -5.08
CA ASN A 221 2.19 -30.03 -4.04
C ASN A 221 3.51 -29.27 -3.87
N THR A 222 3.56 -28.02 -4.32
CA THR A 222 4.76 -27.18 -4.20
C THR A 222 5.10 -26.95 -2.72
N PRO A 223 6.34 -27.19 -2.28
CA PRO A 223 6.76 -26.92 -0.91
C PRO A 223 6.49 -25.48 -0.50
N ILE A 224 6.15 -25.28 0.77
CA ILE A 224 5.75 -23.96 1.29
C ILE A 224 6.86 -22.92 1.10
N VAL A 225 8.12 -23.31 1.28
CA VAL A 225 9.30 -22.44 1.11
C VAL A 225 9.44 -21.97 -0.34
N VAL A 226 9.21 -22.86 -1.32
CA VAL A 226 9.27 -22.51 -2.75
C VAL A 226 8.12 -21.58 -3.12
N SER A 227 6.92 -21.87 -2.64
CA SER A 227 5.74 -21.01 -2.85
C SER A 227 5.95 -19.60 -2.25
N TRP A 228 6.55 -19.53 -1.07
CA TRP A 228 6.92 -18.28 -0.42
C TRP A 228 7.98 -17.51 -1.23
N ALA A 229 9.05 -18.18 -1.67
CA ALA A 229 10.10 -17.55 -2.47
C ALA A 229 9.55 -16.99 -3.80
N ILE A 230 8.68 -17.75 -4.50
CA ILE A 230 7.99 -17.29 -5.70
C ILE A 230 7.15 -16.05 -5.39
N ALA A 231 6.36 -16.09 -4.32
CA ALA A 231 5.54 -14.95 -3.92
C ALA A 231 6.38 -13.70 -3.63
N GLN A 232 7.55 -13.84 -2.98
CA GLN A 232 8.47 -12.72 -2.71
C GLN A 232 9.03 -12.12 -4.00
N VAL A 233 9.49 -12.96 -4.93
CA VAL A 233 10.02 -12.50 -6.23
C VAL A 233 8.94 -11.78 -7.03
N VAL A 234 7.77 -12.37 -7.14
CA VAL A 234 6.62 -11.78 -7.88
C VAL A 234 6.17 -10.47 -7.25
N THR A 235 6.04 -10.43 -5.93
CA THR A 235 5.63 -9.22 -5.19
C THR A 235 6.67 -8.11 -5.35
N THR A 236 7.95 -8.44 -5.28
CA THR A 236 9.05 -7.49 -5.47
C THR A 236 9.06 -6.95 -6.90
N GLY A 237 8.97 -7.81 -7.91
CA GLY A 237 8.92 -7.40 -9.31
C GLY A 237 7.72 -6.51 -9.62
N ALA A 238 6.52 -6.89 -9.18
CA ALA A 238 5.32 -6.08 -9.31
C ALA A 238 5.45 -4.73 -8.58
N GLY A 239 6.08 -4.74 -7.40
CA GLY A 239 6.40 -3.54 -6.62
C GLY A 239 7.35 -2.60 -7.35
N ILE A 240 8.39 -3.11 -8.01
CA ILE A 240 9.34 -2.31 -8.79
C ILE A 240 8.65 -1.70 -10.02
N LEU A 241 7.82 -2.46 -10.75
CA LEU A 241 7.09 -1.98 -11.92
C LEU A 241 6.09 -0.87 -11.56
N SER A 242 5.43 -0.97 -10.43
CA SER A 242 4.48 0.05 -9.95
C SER A 242 5.14 1.20 -9.19
N TYR A 243 6.44 1.10 -8.86
CA TYR A 243 7.15 2.04 -8.01
C TYR A 243 7.17 3.50 -8.55
N PRO A 244 7.35 3.74 -9.86
CA PRO A 244 7.26 5.10 -10.42
C PRO A 244 5.94 5.80 -10.09
N PHE A 245 4.81 5.06 -10.11
CA PHE A 245 3.50 5.61 -9.75
C PHE A 245 3.43 5.98 -8.26
N ASP A 246 4.03 5.15 -7.37
CA ASP A 246 4.11 5.46 -5.94
C ASP A 246 4.94 6.75 -5.69
N THR A 247 6.04 6.94 -6.42
CA THR A 247 6.87 8.14 -6.32
C THR A 247 6.13 9.39 -6.78
N VAL A 248 5.49 9.36 -7.95
CA VAL A 248 4.70 10.48 -8.48
C VAL A 248 3.54 10.83 -7.56
N ARG A 249 2.80 9.83 -7.08
CA ARG A 249 1.72 9.99 -6.11
C ARG A 249 2.18 10.74 -4.85
N ARG A 250 3.28 10.31 -4.23
CA ARG A 250 3.80 10.93 -3.01
C ARG A 250 4.28 12.36 -3.23
N ARG A 251 4.90 12.63 -4.36
CA ARG A 251 5.32 13.99 -4.73
C ARG A 251 4.13 14.91 -4.94
N LEU A 252 3.05 14.43 -5.57
CA LEU A 252 1.81 15.19 -5.68
C LEU A 252 1.16 15.45 -4.32
N MET A 253 1.20 14.49 -3.38
CA MET A 253 0.72 14.70 -2.00
C MET A 253 1.52 15.81 -1.28
N MET A 254 2.80 15.95 -1.55
CA MET A 254 3.66 16.96 -0.91
C MET A 254 3.40 18.39 -1.38
N GLN A 255 2.70 18.60 -2.48
CA GLN A 255 2.36 19.96 -2.95
C GLN A 255 1.05 20.50 -2.34
N SER A 256 0.23 19.66 -1.77
CA SER A 256 -1.01 20.09 -1.10
C SER A 256 -0.69 21.02 0.07
N GLY A 257 -1.50 22.05 0.26
CA GLY A 257 -1.25 23.09 1.26
C GLY A 257 -0.21 24.15 0.82
N ARG A 258 0.18 24.19 -0.47
CA ARG A 258 1.03 25.25 -1.03
C ARG A 258 0.19 26.28 -1.78
N ALA A 259 0.69 27.52 -1.84
CA ALA A 259 0.13 28.50 -2.77
C ALA A 259 0.28 28.02 -4.19
N LYS A 260 -0.63 28.41 -5.09
CA LYS A 260 -0.62 27.93 -6.49
C LYS A 260 0.68 28.26 -7.21
N GLU A 261 1.28 29.40 -6.87
CA GLU A 261 2.55 29.86 -7.44
C GLU A 261 3.73 28.98 -6.98
N ASP A 262 3.65 28.43 -5.78
CA ASP A 262 4.69 27.59 -5.15
C ASP A 262 4.56 26.10 -5.49
N MET A 263 3.54 25.71 -6.27
CA MET A 263 3.34 24.31 -6.62
C MET A 263 4.39 23.85 -7.62
N PRO A 264 5.20 22.82 -7.31
CA PRO A 264 6.22 22.33 -8.22
C PRO A 264 5.64 21.72 -9.49
N TYR A 265 4.40 21.19 -9.43
CA TYR A 265 3.76 20.47 -10.53
C TYR A 265 2.36 21.01 -10.82
N LYS A 266 2.08 21.27 -12.11
CA LYS A 266 0.74 21.65 -12.58
C LYS A 266 -0.25 20.49 -12.61
N GLY A 267 0.23 19.26 -12.60
CA GLY A 267 -0.57 18.04 -12.63
C GLY A 267 0.28 16.77 -12.73
N THR A 268 -0.38 15.65 -12.92
CA THR A 268 0.26 14.33 -12.97
C THR A 268 1.30 14.22 -14.09
N LEU A 269 0.93 14.57 -15.31
CA LEU A 269 1.84 14.47 -16.48
C LEU A 269 3.03 15.43 -16.36
N ASP A 270 2.80 16.63 -15.83
CA ASP A 270 3.86 17.59 -15.56
C ASP A 270 4.83 17.05 -14.50
N CYS A 271 4.32 16.39 -13.47
CA CYS A 271 5.14 15.73 -12.46
C CYS A 271 6.06 14.66 -13.08
N TRP A 272 5.51 13.76 -13.91
CA TRP A 272 6.30 12.77 -14.63
C TRP A 272 7.40 13.41 -15.48
N ARG A 273 7.03 14.43 -16.28
CA ARG A 273 7.97 15.15 -17.16
C ARG A 273 9.09 15.81 -16.38
N LYS A 274 8.75 16.56 -15.33
CA LYS A 274 9.73 17.30 -14.53
C LYS A 274 10.68 16.38 -13.77
N ILE A 275 10.18 15.29 -13.17
CA ILE A 275 11.06 14.31 -12.53
C ILE A 275 12.07 13.75 -13.54
N LYS A 276 11.61 13.35 -14.73
CA LYS A 276 12.50 12.81 -15.75
C LYS A 276 13.54 13.83 -16.24
N GLN A 277 13.14 15.09 -16.44
CA GLN A 277 13.99 16.14 -16.97
C GLN A 277 14.98 16.68 -15.93
N GLN A 278 14.54 16.89 -14.69
CA GLN A 278 15.35 17.55 -13.66
C GLN A 278 16.21 16.58 -12.84
N GLU A 279 15.72 15.38 -12.58
CA GLU A 279 16.39 14.41 -11.72
C GLU A 279 16.80 13.11 -12.45
N GLY A 280 16.31 12.90 -13.67
CA GLY A 280 16.55 11.70 -14.46
C GLY A 280 15.66 10.49 -14.07
N GLY A 281 15.72 9.44 -14.90
CA GLY A 281 14.87 8.24 -14.70
C GLY A 281 15.12 7.48 -13.40
N LYS A 282 16.32 7.53 -12.86
CA LYS A 282 16.65 6.88 -11.57
C LYS A 282 15.89 7.48 -10.38
N ALA A 283 15.44 8.73 -10.49
CA ALA A 283 14.68 9.41 -9.44
C ALA A 283 13.34 8.75 -9.12
N PHE A 284 12.71 8.13 -10.12
CA PHE A 284 11.47 7.38 -9.91
C PHE A 284 11.65 6.20 -8.94
N PHE A 285 12.85 5.67 -8.80
CA PHE A 285 13.17 4.49 -8.00
C PHE A 285 13.90 4.83 -6.69
N LYS A 286 14.01 6.11 -6.33
CA LYS A 286 14.59 6.52 -5.03
C LYS A 286 13.79 5.88 -3.88
N GLY A 287 14.46 5.12 -3.02
CA GLY A 287 13.83 4.36 -1.93
C GLY A 287 13.25 2.98 -2.32
N ALA A 288 13.41 2.52 -3.57
CA ALA A 288 12.91 1.20 -3.99
C ALA A 288 13.55 0.05 -3.19
N PHE A 289 14.83 0.15 -2.88
CA PHE A 289 15.52 -0.83 -2.04
C PHE A 289 14.94 -0.89 -0.61
N SER A 290 14.63 0.26 -0.01
CA SER A 290 13.91 0.32 1.28
C SER A 290 12.54 -0.35 1.20
N ASN A 291 11.86 -0.28 0.04
CA ASN A 291 10.58 -0.93 -0.15
C ASN A 291 10.69 -2.47 -0.18
N ILE A 292 11.76 -2.99 -0.77
CA ILE A 292 12.07 -4.43 -0.78
C ILE A 292 12.36 -4.90 0.65
N LEU A 293 13.24 -4.20 1.38
CA LEU A 293 13.55 -4.50 2.78
C LEU A 293 12.29 -4.47 3.66
N ARG A 294 11.41 -3.48 3.46
CA ARG A 294 10.13 -3.40 4.16
C ARG A 294 9.24 -4.60 3.89
N GLY A 295 9.14 -5.05 2.64
CA GLY A 295 8.33 -6.20 2.26
C GLY A 295 8.81 -7.49 2.91
N THR A 296 10.09 -7.75 2.85
CA THR A 296 10.73 -8.93 3.46
C THR A 296 10.66 -8.87 4.98
N GLY A 297 10.95 -7.71 5.58
CA GLY A 297 10.90 -7.53 7.04
C GLY A 297 9.48 -7.70 7.59
N GLY A 298 8.47 -7.17 6.90
CA GLY A 298 7.08 -7.36 7.31
C GLY A 298 6.62 -8.81 7.28
N ALA A 299 7.02 -9.58 6.28
CA ALA A 299 6.74 -11.00 6.20
C ALA A 299 7.44 -11.79 7.33
N LEU A 300 8.71 -11.48 7.60
CA LEU A 300 9.47 -12.10 8.69
C LEU A 300 8.83 -11.84 10.06
N VAL A 301 8.39 -10.61 10.32
CA VAL A 301 7.70 -10.27 11.59
C VAL A 301 6.42 -11.06 11.76
N LEU A 302 5.63 -11.27 10.70
CA LEU A 302 4.42 -12.08 10.79
C LEU A 302 4.73 -13.54 11.09
N VAL A 303 5.75 -14.12 10.45
CA VAL A 303 6.19 -15.49 10.73
C VAL A 303 6.66 -15.63 12.18
N LEU A 304 7.51 -14.70 12.65
CA LEU A 304 7.97 -14.71 14.04
C LEU A 304 6.81 -14.54 15.04
N TYR A 305 5.81 -13.72 14.70
CA TYR A 305 4.63 -13.57 15.53
C TYR A 305 3.83 -14.87 15.62
N ASP A 306 3.61 -15.56 14.49
CA ASP A 306 2.89 -16.83 14.46
C ASP A 306 3.63 -17.93 15.23
N GLU A 307 4.96 -17.98 15.11
CA GLU A 307 5.82 -18.90 15.87
C GLU A 307 5.77 -18.61 17.39
N LEU A 308 5.90 -17.35 17.79
CA LEU A 308 5.79 -16.95 19.20
C LEU A 308 4.40 -17.26 19.76
N LYS A 309 3.35 -17.02 18.98
CA LYS A 309 1.98 -17.34 19.40
C LYS A 309 1.78 -18.84 19.57
N SER A 310 2.32 -19.66 18.66
CA SER A 310 2.32 -21.12 18.78
C SER A 310 3.04 -21.58 20.04
N LEU A 311 4.19 -20.97 20.33
CA LEU A 311 5.04 -21.33 21.48
C LEU A 311 4.41 -20.95 22.84
N PHE A 312 3.74 -19.79 22.91
CA PHE A 312 3.16 -19.29 24.16
C PHE A 312 1.73 -19.76 24.42
N PHE A 313 0.96 -20.02 23.38
CA PHE A 313 -0.48 -20.31 23.50
C PHE A 313 -0.89 -21.69 22.98
N GLY A 314 0.02 -22.50 22.46
CA GLY A 314 -0.24 -23.86 21.98
C GLY A 314 -1.23 -23.97 20.80
N TYR A 315 -1.55 -22.87 20.13
CA TYR A 315 -2.47 -22.82 19.00
C TYR A 315 -1.71 -23.05 17.67
N GLN A 316 -1.84 -24.26 17.12
CA GLN A 316 -1.50 -24.49 15.72
C GLN A 316 -2.68 -24.09 14.84
N PHE A 317 -2.52 -23.05 14.04
CA PHE A 317 -3.41 -22.83 12.91
C PHE A 317 -3.10 -23.88 11.82
N LYS A 318 -4.07 -24.80 11.62
CA LYS A 318 -4.08 -25.65 10.43
C LYS A 318 -4.55 -24.88 9.21
#